data_a47bbc7dbd0eca7c52bf807c5bda6b52
#
_entry.id   a47bbc7dbd0eca7c52bf807c5bda6b52
#
_cell.length_a   1.000
_cell.length_b   1.000
_cell.length_c   1.000
_cell.angle_alpha   90.00
_cell.angle_beta   90.00
_cell.angle_gamma   90.00
#
_symmetry.space_group_name_H-M   'P 1'
#
loop_
_entity.id
_entity.type
_entity.pdbx_description
1 polymer ?
#
loop_
_entity_poly.entity_id
_entity_poly.type
_entity_poly.pdbx_seq_one_letter_code
_entity_poly.pdbx_strand_id
1 'polypeptide(L)'
;GPVDILWFDHCFGKWDQYTIPRLYRKMYAHNPDLVVNNRAARGLPDIPKEFEKLASADYDTPENRMGAFQHGRAWESCMILSPHPDHGGWSYRTGAVTRSLDETMKLLSSCVTGDGNMLLNLAPLPDGSLKSEEKAILEGIAPWMQKYGEAVYSTRGGPWINGSWGGSTYKGNHV
;
A
#
# COMPACT_ATOMS: atom_id res chain seq x y z
N GLY A 1 -5.23 -17.68 14.87
CA GLY A 1 -4.16 -16.87 15.45
C GLY A 1 -4.53 -15.40 15.49
N PRO A 2 -3.74 -14.53 16.14
CA PRO A 2 -4.00 -13.10 16.13
C PRO A 2 -3.88 -12.54 14.70
N VAL A 3 -4.64 -11.47 14.44
CA VAL A 3 -4.58 -10.71 13.18
C VAL A 3 -3.99 -9.35 13.51
N ASP A 4 -2.87 -9.00 12.88
CA ASP A 4 -2.16 -7.74 13.13
C ASP A 4 -2.60 -6.65 12.16
N ILE A 5 -2.91 -7.03 10.90
CA ILE A 5 -3.37 -6.11 9.87
C ILE A 5 -4.62 -6.69 9.20
N LEU A 6 -5.64 -5.86 9.00
CA LEU A 6 -6.82 -6.19 8.23
C LEU A 6 -6.99 -5.26 7.03
N TRP A 7 -6.93 -5.82 5.85
CA TRP A 7 -7.04 -5.11 4.59
C TRP A 7 -8.41 -5.34 3.95
N PHE A 8 -9.32 -4.37 4.07
CA PHE A 8 -10.63 -4.42 3.41
C PHE A 8 -10.50 -4.10 1.92
N ASP A 9 -11.33 -4.74 1.09
CA ASP A 9 -11.49 -4.41 -0.31
C ASP A 9 -12.93 -4.68 -0.79
N HIS A 10 -13.32 -4.06 -1.90
CA HIS A 10 -14.64 -4.20 -2.52
C HIS A 10 -15.85 -3.95 -1.60
N CYS A 11 -15.67 -3.12 -0.57
CA CYS A 11 -16.72 -2.82 0.41
C CYS A 11 -17.59 -1.60 0.02
N PHE A 12 -17.36 -0.99 -1.14
CA PHE A 12 -18.01 0.25 -1.58
C PHE A 12 -19.52 0.17 -1.56
N GLY A 13 -20.16 1.05 -0.76
CA GLY A 13 -21.61 1.20 -0.71
C GLY A 13 -22.39 -0.03 -0.26
N LYS A 14 -21.72 -1.07 0.22
CA LYS A 14 -22.36 -2.32 0.69
C LYS A 14 -22.78 -2.30 2.16
N TRP A 15 -22.32 -1.29 2.90
CA TRP A 15 -22.53 -1.14 4.32
C TRP A 15 -23.24 0.17 4.61
N ASP A 16 -24.13 0.19 5.58
CA ASP A 16 -24.69 1.43 6.08
C ASP A 16 -23.66 2.18 6.96
N GLN A 17 -23.87 3.49 7.13
CA GLN A 17 -23.00 4.36 7.90
C GLN A 17 -22.83 3.96 9.38
N TYR A 18 -23.67 3.10 9.92
CA TYR A 18 -23.60 2.63 11.30
C TYR A 18 -22.91 1.28 11.44
N THR A 19 -22.97 0.44 10.41
CA THR A 19 -22.39 -0.91 10.43
C THR A 19 -20.88 -0.85 10.52
N ILE A 20 -20.23 0.00 9.73
CA ILE A 20 -18.77 0.11 9.72
C ILE A 20 -18.20 0.60 11.06
N PRO A 21 -18.71 1.68 11.68
CA PRO A 21 -18.24 2.10 13.01
C PRO A 21 -18.45 1.02 14.09
N ARG A 22 -19.56 0.29 14.06
CA ARG A 22 -19.79 -0.83 14.99
C ARG A 22 -18.82 -1.99 14.77
N LEU A 23 -18.52 -2.31 13.50
CA LEU A 23 -17.54 -3.33 13.15
C LEU A 23 -16.16 -2.96 13.68
N TYR A 24 -15.70 -1.75 13.39
CA TYR A 24 -14.39 -1.27 13.85
C TYR A 24 -14.26 -1.24 15.37
N ARG A 25 -15.30 -0.78 16.10
CA ARG A 25 -15.30 -0.86 17.57
C ARG A 25 -15.14 -2.27 18.09
N LYS A 26 -15.80 -3.27 17.47
CA LYS A 26 -15.67 -4.67 17.85
C LYS A 26 -14.27 -5.20 17.55
N MET A 27 -13.71 -4.86 16.40
CA MET A 27 -12.37 -5.28 15.99
C MET A 27 -11.29 -4.73 16.94
N TYR A 28 -11.30 -3.43 17.22
CA TYR A 28 -10.36 -2.79 18.15
C TYR A 28 -10.60 -3.17 19.60
N ALA A 29 -11.83 -3.51 20.00
CA ALA A 29 -12.08 -4.07 21.33
C ALA A 29 -11.50 -5.48 21.48
N HIS A 30 -11.42 -6.25 20.38
CA HIS A 30 -10.81 -7.59 20.39
C HIS A 30 -9.27 -7.52 20.28
N ASN A 31 -8.75 -6.65 19.45
CA ASN A 31 -7.32 -6.38 19.29
C ASN A 31 -7.08 -4.86 19.18
N PRO A 32 -6.66 -4.18 20.25
CA PRO A 32 -6.41 -2.74 20.24
C PRO A 32 -5.26 -2.31 19.32
N ASP A 33 -4.33 -3.23 19.03
CA ASP A 33 -3.15 -2.99 18.18
C ASP A 33 -3.40 -3.34 16.71
N LEU A 34 -4.64 -3.74 16.36
CA LEU A 34 -5.02 -4.05 14.98
C LEU A 34 -4.89 -2.82 14.09
N VAL A 35 -4.20 -2.97 12.97
CA VAL A 35 -4.08 -1.94 11.93
C VAL A 35 -5.06 -2.21 10.79
N VAL A 36 -5.84 -1.21 10.40
CA VAL A 36 -6.92 -1.35 9.42
C VAL A 36 -6.82 -0.28 8.33
N ASN A 37 -6.99 -0.67 7.06
CA ASN A 37 -7.03 0.28 5.96
C ASN A 37 -8.37 1.05 5.89
N ASN A 38 -8.40 2.15 5.13
CA ASN A 38 -9.56 3.03 5.00
C ASN A 38 -10.64 2.56 4.02
N ARG A 39 -10.55 1.33 3.46
CA ARG A 39 -11.41 0.92 2.33
C ARG A 39 -12.81 0.47 2.73
N ALA A 40 -13.03 0.03 3.97
CA ALA A 40 -14.35 -0.43 4.38
C ALA A 40 -15.41 0.69 4.34
N ALA A 41 -15.04 1.91 4.71
CA ALA A 41 -15.94 3.07 4.71
C ALA A 41 -15.88 3.91 3.42
N ARG A 42 -15.01 3.56 2.47
CA ARG A 42 -14.83 4.33 1.24
C ARG A 42 -16.12 4.35 0.42
N GLY A 43 -16.55 5.57 0.05
CA GLY A 43 -17.76 5.77 -0.76
C GLY A 43 -19.09 5.65 0.01
N LEU A 44 -19.05 5.55 1.33
CA LEU A 44 -20.26 5.70 2.15
C LEU A 44 -20.68 7.17 2.18
N PRO A 45 -21.93 7.51 1.84
CA PRO A 45 -22.46 8.84 2.03
C PRO A 45 -22.70 9.10 3.52
N ASP A 46 -22.65 10.37 3.92
CA ASP A 46 -23.18 10.89 5.19
C ASP A 46 -22.72 10.15 6.45
N ILE A 47 -21.40 9.83 6.55
CA ILE A 47 -20.88 9.29 7.80
C ILE A 47 -21.07 10.34 8.90
N PRO A 48 -21.76 10.02 10.00
CA PRO A 48 -21.92 10.94 11.11
C PRO A 48 -20.56 11.41 11.65
N LYS A 49 -20.45 12.70 11.98
CA LYS A 49 -19.19 13.33 12.43
C LYS A 49 -18.52 12.57 13.56
N GLU A 50 -19.29 12.04 14.50
CA GLU A 50 -18.79 11.24 15.61
C GLU A 50 -18.11 9.93 15.17
N PHE A 51 -18.34 9.48 13.94
CA PHE A 51 -17.74 8.27 13.37
C PHE A 51 -16.67 8.53 12.30
N GLU A 52 -16.48 9.76 11.84
CA GLU A 52 -15.53 10.07 10.76
C GLU A 52 -14.11 9.56 11.05
N LYS A 53 -13.62 9.82 12.27
CA LYS A 53 -12.28 9.35 12.68
C LYS A 53 -12.19 7.82 12.69
N LEU A 54 -13.22 7.15 13.18
CA LEU A 54 -13.26 5.69 13.25
C LEU A 54 -13.40 5.08 11.84
N ALA A 55 -14.22 5.67 10.99
CA ALA A 55 -14.45 5.23 9.61
C ALA A 55 -13.23 5.46 8.71
N SER A 56 -12.38 6.44 9.02
CA SER A 56 -11.12 6.66 8.29
C SER A 56 -10.06 5.58 8.56
N ALA A 57 -10.25 4.78 9.62
CA ALA A 57 -9.33 3.74 10.07
C ALA A 57 -7.87 4.26 10.27
N ASP A 58 -6.84 3.42 10.09
CA ASP A 58 -5.48 3.77 10.51
C ASP A 58 -4.63 4.33 9.37
N TYR A 59 -4.83 3.88 8.13
CA TYR A 59 -4.02 4.30 7.00
C TYR A 59 -4.78 4.35 5.68
N ASP A 60 -4.26 5.14 4.74
CA ASP A 60 -4.80 5.30 3.40
C ASP A 60 -4.18 4.32 2.41
N THR A 61 -4.96 3.92 1.40
CA THR A 61 -4.50 3.01 0.35
C THR A 61 -4.74 3.60 -1.04
N PRO A 62 -3.90 4.56 -1.49
CA PRO A 62 -3.93 5.02 -2.87
C PRO A 62 -3.66 3.84 -3.83
N GLU A 63 -4.48 3.71 -4.87
CA GLU A 63 -4.48 2.57 -5.78
C GLU A 63 -3.96 2.98 -7.16
N ASN A 64 -2.94 2.28 -7.66
CA ASN A 64 -2.24 2.56 -8.92
C ASN A 64 -1.79 4.02 -9.06
N ARG A 65 -1.52 4.68 -7.96
CA ARG A 65 -1.01 6.05 -7.87
C ARG A 65 -0.12 6.20 -6.65
N MET A 66 0.82 7.12 -6.74
CA MET A 66 1.65 7.46 -5.60
C MET A 66 0.86 8.30 -4.60
N GLY A 67 1.08 8.05 -3.32
CA GLY A 67 0.72 8.97 -2.26
C GLY A 67 1.57 10.24 -2.31
N ALA A 68 1.12 11.27 -1.61
CA ALA A 68 1.93 12.48 -1.41
C ALA A 68 2.87 12.29 -0.21
N PHE A 69 3.96 13.07 -0.17
CA PHE A 69 4.78 13.16 1.04
C PHE A 69 3.94 13.65 2.22
N GLN A 70 3.80 12.81 3.26
CA GLN A 70 3.01 13.18 4.45
C GLN A 70 3.44 12.38 5.68
N HIS A 71 3.60 13.07 6.81
CA HIS A 71 3.90 12.47 8.11
C HIS A 71 2.67 12.31 9.01
N GLY A 72 1.60 13.04 8.71
CA GLY A 72 0.43 13.12 9.59
C GLY A 72 -0.47 11.89 9.58
N ARG A 73 -0.35 11.05 8.54
CA ARG A 73 -1.16 9.85 8.38
C ARG A 73 -0.39 8.81 7.56
N ALA A 74 -0.37 7.58 8.03
CA ALA A 74 0.23 6.47 7.30
C ALA A 74 -0.51 6.21 5.98
N TRP A 75 0.23 5.74 4.97
CA TRP A 75 -0.34 5.34 3.69
C TRP A 75 0.47 4.21 3.04
N GLU A 76 -0.19 3.46 2.16
CA GLU A 76 0.38 2.36 1.40
C GLU A 76 -0.11 2.44 -0.04
N SER A 77 0.78 2.70 -0.98
CA SER A 77 0.45 2.61 -2.41
C SER A 77 0.32 1.15 -2.83
N CYS A 78 -0.87 0.82 -3.30
CA CYS A 78 -1.23 -0.49 -3.82
C CYS A 78 -1.03 -0.47 -5.34
N MET A 79 0.01 -1.15 -5.84
CA MET A 79 0.52 -1.02 -7.20
C MET A 79 0.51 -2.37 -7.93
N ILE A 80 0.16 -2.36 -9.21
CA ILE A 80 0.21 -3.54 -10.08
C ILE A 80 1.59 -3.61 -10.75
N LEU A 81 2.28 -4.76 -10.64
CA LEU A 81 3.57 -4.98 -11.32
C LEU A 81 3.39 -5.18 -12.84
N SER A 82 2.34 -5.88 -13.25
CA SER A 82 2.04 -6.14 -14.67
C SER A 82 0.67 -5.56 -15.05
N PRO A 83 0.55 -4.22 -15.23
CA PRO A 83 -0.71 -3.62 -15.64
C PRO A 83 -1.11 -4.09 -17.05
N HIS A 84 -2.42 -4.23 -17.25
CA HIS A 84 -3.00 -4.45 -18.57
C HIS A 84 -3.59 -3.13 -19.08
N PRO A 85 -3.36 -2.75 -20.36
CA PRO A 85 -3.82 -1.46 -20.91
C PRO A 85 -5.32 -1.19 -20.68
N ASP A 86 -6.15 -2.22 -20.86
CA ASP A 86 -7.60 -2.07 -20.87
C ASP A 86 -8.28 -2.58 -19.58
N HIS A 87 -7.58 -3.32 -18.69
CA HIS A 87 -8.23 -4.10 -17.62
C HIS A 87 -7.59 -3.97 -16.24
N GLY A 88 -6.69 -3.02 -16.04
CA GLY A 88 -5.99 -2.81 -14.77
C GLY A 88 -4.91 -3.87 -14.49
N GLY A 89 -5.25 -5.14 -14.29
CA GLY A 89 -4.27 -6.24 -14.13
C GLY A 89 -4.03 -6.70 -12.70
N TRP A 90 -5.01 -6.61 -11.81
CA TRP A 90 -4.92 -7.19 -10.46
C TRP A 90 -4.82 -8.72 -10.46
N SER A 91 -5.33 -9.36 -11.49
CA SER A 91 -5.17 -10.79 -11.75
C SER A 91 -4.46 -11.02 -13.10
N TYR A 92 -3.98 -12.25 -13.32
CA TYR A 92 -3.34 -12.61 -14.59
C TYR A 92 -4.23 -12.28 -15.80
N ARG A 93 -3.61 -11.65 -16.78
CA ARG A 93 -4.21 -11.40 -18.09
C ARG A 93 -3.17 -11.53 -19.18
N THR A 94 -3.55 -12.21 -20.26
CA THR A 94 -2.74 -12.25 -21.49
C THR A 94 -2.63 -10.81 -22.02
N GLY A 95 -1.42 -10.39 -22.39
CA GLY A 95 -1.16 -9.03 -22.88
C GLY A 95 -0.82 -8.00 -21.79
N ALA A 96 -0.87 -8.38 -20.49
CA ALA A 96 -0.35 -7.53 -19.43
C ALA A 96 1.17 -7.32 -19.57
N VAL A 97 1.62 -6.08 -19.46
CA VAL A 97 3.02 -5.66 -19.63
C VAL A 97 3.67 -5.48 -18.26
N THR A 98 4.71 -6.25 -17.97
CA THR A 98 5.45 -6.12 -16.72
C THR A 98 6.29 -4.85 -16.72
N ARG A 99 6.22 -4.07 -15.64
CA ARG A 99 7.09 -2.90 -15.42
C ARG A 99 8.55 -3.31 -15.41
N SER A 100 9.41 -2.43 -15.86
CA SER A 100 10.86 -2.62 -15.75
C SER A 100 11.33 -2.58 -14.29
N LEU A 101 12.55 -3.09 -14.05
CA LEU A 101 13.20 -2.99 -12.74
C LEU A 101 13.36 -1.52 -12.32
N ASP A 102 13.78 -0.64 -13.24
CA ASP A 102 13.95 0.80 -12.97
C ASP A 102 12.64 1.46 -12.54
N GLU A 103 11.53 1.21 -13.26
CA GLU A 103 10.21 1.72 -12.89
C GLU A 103 9.77 1.22 -11.52
N THR A 104 9.99 -0.07 -11.23
CA THR A 104 9.59 -0.68 -9.95
C THR A 104 10.42 -0.12 -8.79
N MET A 105 11.72 0.07 -8.99
CA MET A 105 12.61 0.69 -8.00
C MET A 105 12.26 2.16 -7.75
N LYS A 106 11.86 2.90 -8.78
CA LYS A 106 11.37 4.29 -8.63
C LYS A 106 10.08 4.34 -7.82
N LEU A 107 9.15 3.40 -8.04
CA LEU A 107 7.93 3.30 -7.24
C LEU A 107 8.26 3.03 -5.76
N LEU A 108 9.12 2.04 -5.48
CA LEU A 108 9.56 1.74 -4.11
C LEU A 108 10.20 2.96 -3.45
N SER A 109 11.20 3.55 -4.10
CA SER A 109 11.90 4.73 -3.57
C SER A 109 10.95 5.89 -3.30
N SER A 110 10.02 6.16 -4.22
CA SER A 110 9.04 7.24 -4.05
C SER A 110 8.07 6.98 -2.91
N CYS A 111 7.65 5.72 -2.68
CA CYS A 111 6.82 5.38 -1.52
C CYS A 111 7.59 5.64 -0.23
N VAL A 112 8.78 5.09 -0.09
CA VAL A 112 9.54 5.13 1.16
C VAL A 112 9.98 6.55 1.51
N THR A 113 10.50 7.29 0.52
CA THR A 113 10.89 8.69 0.73
C THR A 113 9.71 9.64 0.91
N GLY A 114 8.51 9.25 0.46
CA GLY A 114 7.26 9.97 0.72
C GLY A 114 6.63 9.67 2.08
N ASP A 115 7.29 8.89 2.92
CA ASP A 115 6.81 8.40 4.23
C ASP A 115 5.65 7.41 4.12
N GLY A 116 5.64 6.60 3.07
CA GLY A 116 4.63 5.58 2.83
C GLY A 116 5.22 4.19 2.59
N ASN A 117 4.33 3.23 2.40
CA ASN A 117 4.66 1.85 2.06
C ASN A 117 4.24 1.53 0.62
N MET A 118 4.81 0.47 0.07
CA MET A 118 4.42 -0.10 -1.21
C MET A 118 3.91 -1.53 -1.04
N LEU A 119 2.68 -1.77 -1.49
CA LEU A 119 2.14 -3.10 -1.72
C LEU A 119 2.22 -3.36 -3.23
N LEU A 120 3.07 -4.29 -3.63
CA LEU A 120 3.29 -4.65 -5.03
C LEU A 120 2.54 -5.94 -5.38
N ASN A 121 1.50 -5.84 -6.20
CA ASN A 121 0.71 -6.97 -6.64
C ASN A 121 1.40 -7.71 -7.79
N LEU A 122 1.52 -9.03 -7.64
CA LEU A 122 1.88 -9.95 -8.70
C LEU A 122 0.63 -10.72 -9.15
N ALA A 123 0.61 -11.16 -10.40
CA ALA A 123 -0.52 -11.85 -10.99
C ALA A 123 -0.16 -13.29 -11.36
N PRO A 124 -0.30 -14.26 -10.43
CA PRO A 124 0.04 -15.66 -10.69
C PRO A 124 -0.65 -16.21 -11.92
N LEU A 125 0.07 -17.04 -12.66
CA LEU A 125 -0.46 -17.80 -13.78
C LEU A 125 -1.55 -18.81 -13.32
N PRO A 126 -2.37 -19.37 -14.23
CA PRO A 126 -3.42 -20.31 -13.87
C PRO A 126 -2.94 -21.56 -13.13
N ASP A 127 -1.68 -21.93 -13.28
CA ASP A 127 -1.03 -23.05 -12.56
C ASP A 127 -0.44 -22.64 -11.19
N GLY A 128 -0.57 -21.37 -10.81
CA GLY A 128 -0.06 -20.81 -9.56
C GLY A 128 1.40 -20.34 -9.61
N SER A 129 2.10 -20.53 -10.73
CA SER A 129 3.45 -20.01 -10.91
C SER A 129 3.44 -18.48 -11.19
N LEU A 130 4.59 -17.84 -11.04
CA LEU A 130 4.76 -16.45 -11.44
C LEU A 130 5.21 -16.36 -12.91
N LYS A 131 4.83 -15.29 -13.59
CA LYS A 131 5.42 -14.93 -14.87
C LYS A 131 6.94 -14.79 -14.73
N SER A 132 7.69 -15.26 -15.74
CA SER A 132 9.16 -15.15 -15.76
C SER A 132 9.63 -13.71 -15.61
N GLU A 133 8.93 -12.77 -16.24
CA GLU A 133 9.23 -11.33 -16.17
C GLU A 133 9.00 -10.77 -14.77
N GLU A 134 7.92 -11.14 -14.08
CA GLU A 134 7.66 -10.70 -12.69
C GLU A 134 8.71 -11.28 -11.74
N LYS A 135 9.05 -12.56 -11.91
CA LYS A 135 10.11 -13.21 -11.14
C LYS A 135 11.46 -12.51 -11.33
N ALA A 136 11.82 -12.17 -12.57
CA ALA A 136 13.05 -11.45 -12.87
C ALA A 136 13.11 -10.07 -12.18
N ILE A 137 11.98 -9.35 -12.07
CA ILE A 137 11.93 -8.08 -11.33
C ILE A 137 12.21 -8.30 -9.85
N LEU A 138 11.59 -9.30 -9.22
CA LEU A 138 11.84 -9.61 -7.80
C LEU A 138 13.30 -10.01 -7.55
N GLU A 139 13.86 -10.85 -8.43
CA GLU A 139 15.27 -11.25 -8.38
C GLU A 139 16.23 -10.06 -8.60
N GLY A 140 15.82 -9.08 -9.39
CA GLY A 140 16.56 -7.83 -9.60
C GLY A 140 16.52 -6.89 -8.39
N ILE A 141 15.40 -6.84 -7.67
CA ILE A 141 15.23 -6.02 -6.45
C ILE A 141 16.03 -6.61 -5.29
N ALA A 142 16.07 -7.94 -5.16
CA ALA A 142 16.62 -8.63 -4.00
C ALA A 142 18.06 -8.22 -3.65
N PRO A 143 19.04 -8.16 -4.57
CA PRO A 143 20.41 -7.73 -4.26
C PRO A 143 20.48 -6.28 -3.76
N TRP A 144 19.66 -5.39 -4.30
CA TRP A 144 19.58 -4.01 -3.84
C TRP A 144 19.03 -3.95 -2.40
N MET A 145 17.97 -4.69 -2.11
CA MET A 145 17.38 -4.76 -0.76
C MET A 145 18.34 -5.40 0.25
N GLN A 146 19.13 -6.41 -0.15
CA GLN A 146 20.15 -7.00 0.71
C GLN A 146 21.23 -5.98 1.09
N LYS A 147 21.61 -5.10 0.16
CA LYS A 147 22.67 -4.13 0.37
C LYS A 147 22.20 -2.84 1.03
N TYR A 148 21.02 -2.35 0.68
CA TYR A 148 20.53 -1.02 1.04
C TYR A 148 19.18 -1.04 1.78
N GLY A 149 18.71 -2.20 2.19
CA GLY A 149 17.42 -2.33 2.87
C GLY A 149 17.31 -1.54 4.16
N GLU A 150 18.43 -1.16 4.77
CA GLU A 150 18.44 -0.25 5.93
C GLU A 150 17.82 1.12 5.63
N ALA A 151 17.89 1.58 4.36
CA ALA A 151 17.24 2.81 3.91
C ALA A 151 15.71 2.65 3.71
N VAL A 152 15.20 1.43 3.80
CA VAL A 152 13.77 1.10 3.61
C VAL A 152 13.14 0.64 4.92
N TYR A 153 13.77 -0.33 5.60
CA TYR A 153 13.17 -0.98 6.76
C TYR A 153 13.27 -0.14 8.04
N SER A 154 12.12 0.07 8.68
CA SER A 154 12.01 0.82 9.94
C SER A 154 12.50 2.26 9.82
N THR A 155 12.33 2.87 8.66
CA THR A 155 12.64 4.27 8.40
C THR A 155 11.37 5.11 8.31
N ARG A 156 11.54 6.44 8.32
CA ARG A 156 10.54 7.43 7.95
C ARG A 156 11.02 8.19 6.72
N GLY A 157 10.11 8.64 5.89
CA GLY A 157 10.42 9.51 4.76
C GLY A 157 10.87 10.89 5.24
N GLY A 158 11.81 11.51 4.54
CA GLY A 158 12.34 12.80 4.90
C GLY A 158 13.77 12.73 5.44
N PRO A 159 14.28 13.80 6.09
CA PRO A 159 13.60 15.06 6.47
C PRO A 159 13.27 15.99 5.30
N TRP A 160 13.83 15.75 4.12
CA TRP A 160 13.57 16.57 2.94
C TRP A 160 12.42 16.01 2.12
N ILE A 161 11.53 16.88 1.65
CA ILE A 161 10.42 16.49 0.77
C ILE A 161 10.99 15.89 -0.52
N ASN A 162 10.49 14.71 -0.90
CA ASN A 162 10.89 14.06 -2.14
C ASN A 162 10.41 14.82 -3.39
N GLY A 163 11.12 14.63 -4.50
CA GLY A 163 10.84 15.30 -5.76
C GLY A 163 11.63 14.70 -6.92
N SER A 164 11.82 15.47 -7.99
CA SER A 164 12.55 15.03 -9.19
C SER A 164 14.03 14.68 -8.93
N TRP A 165 14.63 15.20 -7.84
CA TRP A 165 15.99 14.89 -7.40
C TRP A 165 16.10 13.53 -6.71
N GLY A 166 14.97 12.91 -6.31
CA GLY A 166 14.88 11.73 -5.47
C GLY A 166 14.22 12.02 -4.14
N GLY A 167 14.72 11.46 -3.06
CA GLY A 167 14.19 11.66 -1.72
C GLY A 167 15.16 11.15 -0.67
N SER A 168 14.80 11.33 0.59
CA SER A 168 15.57 10.85 1.74
C SER A 168 14.69 10.03 2.69
N THR A 169 15.33 9.16 3.44
CA THR A 169 14.74 8.46 4.58
C THR A 169 15.61 8.65 5.80
N TYR A 170 15.04 8.53 6.97
CA TYR A 170 15.81 8.63 8.20
C TYR A 170 15.36 7.62 9.26
N LYS A 171 16.30 7.27 10.13
CA LYS A 171 16.09 6.44 11.30
C LYS A 171 16.85 7.02 12.50
N GLY A 172 16.12 7.48 13.51
CA GLY A 172 16.74 8.24 14.60
C GLY A 172 17.42 9.51 14.06
N ASN A 173 18.74 9.65 14.25
CA ASN A 173 19.54 10.79 13.82
C ASN A 173 20.33 10.53 12.50
N HIS A 174 20.08 9.41 11.83
CA HIS A 174 20.74 9.06 10.56
C HIS A 174 19.80 9.28 9.37
N VAL A 175 20.33 9.89 8.30
CA VAL A 175 19.66 10.12 7.01
C VAL A 175 20.34 9.32 5.93
#